data_194436a5ebebbf4358d616a3a5ab45d4
#
_entry.id   194436a5ebebbf4358d616a3a5ab45d4
#
_cell.length_a   1.000
_cell.length_b   1.000
_cell.length_c   1.000
_cell.angle_alpha   90.00
_cell.angle_beta   90.00
_cell.angle_gamma   90.00
#
_symmetry.space_group_name_H-M   'P 1'
#
loop_
_entity.id
_entity.type
_entity.pdbx_description
1 polymer ?
#
loop_
_entity_poly.entity_id
_entity_poly.type
_entity_poly.pdbx_seq_one_letter_code
_entity_poly.pdbx_strand_id
1 'polypeptide(L)'
;MKLLVFSDVHLDAPFRWAGPDLARKRRSALRVAVTRICHVAEQESVDAVLCAGDLYEHEYFTPDTAQFLRASFAELARPVFLVPGNHDWFGPRSLYAQVQWSPNVSVFREDRLQPVELAEGLTLWGAAHRAPANTDGFLERFVVDRGGVNLALFHGSEQSGIIWQEAGKVPHAPFTEEQVSRCGLNHVFAGHFHTPRSGNWHTYPGNPEPLEFGETGERGAVIATVGANGEVERRRVAVSDTDVHELDVDLTGISHAGEVRARVQAAVAGMSGLVRATLHGEVDPSADVRVTDLQDVAPHLEALVVRIGALSVAYDFASLAEEQTVRGQFIRDVMADALLDEPKRRRILVTGLRALDGRGDELEVH
;
A
#
# COMPACT_ATOMS: atom_id res chain seq x y z
N MET A 1 22.08 -15.13 -14.91
CA MET A 1 21.51 -13.88 -15.44
C MET A 1 21.06 -13.01 -14.29
N LYS A 2 21.32 -11.70 -14.35
CA LYS A 2 20.97 -10.74 -13.30
C LYS A 2 19.84 -9.83 -13.78
N LEU A 3 18.72 -9.81 -13.09
CA LEU A 3 17.51 -9.07 -13.44
C LEU A 3 17.21 -8.01 -12.39
N LEU A 4 16.71 -6.84 -12.80
CA LEU A 4 16.05 -5.92 -11.89
C LEU A 4 14.54 -6.04 -12.10
N VAL A 5 13.79 -6.22 -11.01
CA VAL A 5 12.34 -6.41 -11.02
C VAL A 5 11.68 -5.33 -10.15
N PHE A 6 10.67 -4.67 -10.69
CA PHE A 6 9.84 -3.70 -9.98
C PHE A 6 8.37 -3.80 -10.43
N SER A 7 7.45 -3.22 -9.67
CA SER A 7 6.01 -3.18 -9.98
C SER A 7 5.31 -2.05 -9.22
N ASP A 8 4.03 -1.84 -9.47
CA ASP A 8 3.13 -1.03 -8.65
C ASP A 8 3.64 0.41 -8.40
N VAL A 9 4.14 1.06 -9.46
CA VAL A 9 4.64 2.45 -9.38
C VAL A 9 3.51 3.45 -9.31
N HIS A 10 2.41 3.20 -10.03
CA HIS A 10 1.22 4.03 -10.10
C HIS A 10 1.52 5.51 -10.43
N LEU A 11 2.33 5.76 -11.48
CA LEU A 11 2.56 7.14 -11.94
C LEU A 11 1.23 7.86 -12.15
N ASP A 12 1.18 9.12 -11.78
CA ASP A 12 -0.01 9.98 -11.81
C ASP A 12 -1.13 9.57 -10.83
N ALA A 13 -0.84 8.74 -9.82
CA ALA A 13 -1.78 8.46 -8.73
C ALA A 13 -2.38 9.77 -8.16
N PRO A 14 -3.69 9.82 -7.94
CA PRO A 14 -4.36 11.08 -7.57
C PRO A 14 -4.06 11.55 -6.14
N PHE A 15 -3.60 10.69 -5.24
CA PHE A 15 -3.36 10.99 -3.83
C PHE A 15 -4.51 11.76 -3.18
N ARG A 16 -5.73 11.22 -3.26
CA ARG A 16 -6.98 11.91 -2.81
C ARG A 16 -6.99 12.26 -1.32
N TRP A 17 -6.15 11.60 -0.52
CA TRP A 17 -5.99 11.88 0.89
C TRP A 17 -5.12 13.12 1.18
N ALA A 18 -4.38 13.62 0.18
CA ALA A 18 -3.44 14.73 0.30
C ALA A 18 -4.01 16.02 -0.29
N GLY A 19 -3.66 17.15 0.31
CA GLY A 19 -3.91 18.46 -0.31
C GLY A 19 -3.09 18.62 -1.61
N PRO A 20 -3.42 19.62 -2.46
CA PRO A 20 -2.87 19.76 -3.81
C PRO A 20 -1.34 19.80 -3.89
N ASP A 21 -0.69 20.49 -2.96
CA ASP A 21 0.78 20.64 -2.94
C ASP A 21 1.47 19.33 -2.52
N LEU A 22 0.96 18.65 -1.51
CA LEU A 22 1.45 17.35 -1.09
C LEU A 22 1.20 16.30 -2.17
N ALA A 23 0.04 16.27 -2.79
CA ALA A 23 -0.26 15.35 -3.90
C ALA A 23 0.71 15.55 -5.07
N ARG A 24 1.09 16.82 -5.39
CA ARG A 24 2.11 17.12 -6.39
C ARG A 24 3.48 16.59 -5.98
N LYS A 25 3.88 16.80 -4.72
CA LYS A 25 5.14 16.29 -4.17
C LYS A 25 5.18 14.76 -4.26
N ARG A 26 4.10 14.08 -3.88
CA ARG A 26 4.01 12.61 -3.95
C ARG A 26 4.12 12.09 -5.39
N ARG A 27 3.44 12.71 -6.37
CA ARG A 27 3.60 12.35 -7.78
C ARG A 27 5.03 12.55 -8.29
N SER A 28 5.73 13.60 -7.81
CA SER A 28 7.15 13.79 -8.15
C SER A 28 8.02 12.69 -7.54
N ALA A 29 7.73 12.22 -6.32
CA ALA A 29 8.45 11.12 -5.69
C ALA A 29 8.34 9.81 -6.47
N LEU A 30 7.17 9.50 -7.05
CA LEU A 30 6.99 8.34 -7.94
C LEU A 30 7.92 8.41 -9.15
N ARG A 31 8.08 9.58 -9.77
CA ARG A 31 9.01 9.77 -10.90
C ARG A 31 10.47 9.62 -10.46
N VAL A 32 10.82 10.15 -9.29
CA VAL A 32 12.16 9.97 -8.72
C VAL A 32 12.45 8.50 -8.47
N ALA A 33 11.48 7.72 -7.97
CA ALA A 33 11.63 6.28 -7.79
C ALA A 33 11.92 5.55 -9.10
N VAL A 34 11.21 5.87 -10.21
CA VAL A 34 11.52 5.31 -11.54
C VAL A 34 12.93 5.67 -12.00
N THR A 35 13.35 6.94 -11.84
CA THR A 35 14.70 7.36 -12.19
C THR A 35 15.76 6.60 -11.40
N ARG A 36 15.54 6.38 -10.12
CA ARG A 36 16.43 5.58 -9.25
C ARG A 36 16.46 4.11 -9.64
N ILE A 37 15.31 3.52 -10.01
CA ILE A 37 15.24 2.16 -10.54
C ILE A 37 16.15 2.03 -11.77
N CYS A 38 16.06 2.98 -12.71
CA CYS A 38 16.92 2.99 -13.89
C CYS A 38 18.41 3.13 -13.50
N HIS A 39 18.73 4.01 -12.57
CA HIS A 39 20.11 4.18 -12.08
C HIS A 39 20.65 2.92 -11.39
N VAL A 40 19.84 2.26 -10.56
CA VAL A 40 20.21 0.97 -9.94
C VAL A 40 20.46 -0.09 -11.00
N ALA A 41 19.65 -0.15 -12.07
CA ALA A 41 19.84 -1.11 -13.14
C ALA A 41 21.22 -0.94 -13.83
N GLU A 42 21.68 0.29 -14.01
CA GLU A 42 23.00 0.61 -14.54
C GLU A 42 24.12 0.27 -13.55
N GLN A 43 24.02 0.75 -12.31
CA GLN A 43 25.01 0.51 -11.24
C GLN A 43 25.24 -0.99 -11.00
N GLU A 44 24.16 -1.75 -10.94
CA GLU A 44 24.19 -3.19 -10.73
C GLU A 44 24.57 -3.97 -12.00
N SER A 45 24.67 -3.29 -13.15
CA SER A 45 24.95 -3.91 -14.44
C SER A 45 24.03 -5.11 -14.72
N VAL A 46 22.71 -4.91 -14.53
CA VAL A 46 21.73 -5.97 -14.77
C VAL A 46 21.63 -6.31 -16.26
N ASP A 47 21.27 -7.55 -16.56
CA ASP A 47 21.12 -8.01 -17.95
C ASP A 47 19.78 -7.57 -18.55
N ALA A 48 18.72 -7.43 -17.72
CA ALA A 48 17.41 -6.92 -18.15
C ALA A 48 16.64 -6.31 -16.96
N VAL A 49 15.64 -5.46 -17.30
CA VAL A 49 14.73 -4.81 -16.37
C VAL A 49 13.31 -5.33 -16.62
N LEU A 50 12.62 -5.76 -15.56
CA LEU A 50 11.27 -6.32 -15.61
C LEU A 50 10.31 -5.45 -14.79
N CYS A 51 9.21 -5.00 -15.41
CA CYS A 51 8.11 -4.32 -14.73
C CYS A 51 6.90 -5.25 -14.68
N ALA A 52 6.48 -5.63 -13.48
CA ALA A 52 5.38 -6.57 -13.26
C ALA A 52 4.00 -5.87 -13.11
N GLY A 53 3.76 -4.78 -13.85
CA GLY A 53 2.47 -4.11 -13.98
C GLY A 53 2.25 -2.94 -13.02
N ASP A 54 1.11 -2.28 -13.20
CA ASP A 54 0.68 -1.08 -12.48
C ASP A 54 1.76 0.03 -12.48
N LEU A 55 2.32 0.28 -13.67
CA LEU A 55 3.33 1.30 -13.88
C LEU A 55 2.75 2.72 -13.80
N TYR A 56 1.49 2.89 -14.24
CA TYR A 56 0.81 4.19 -14.25
C TYR A 56 -0.70 4.03 -14.03
N GLU A 57 -1.38 5.13 -13.73
CA GLU A 57 -2.84 5.18 -13.60
C GLU A 57 -3.50 5.50 -14.95
N HIS A 58 -4.24 4.53 -15.52
CA HIS A 58 -4.85 4.63 -16.86
C HIS A 58 -5.78 5.84 -17.03
N GLU A 59 -6.49 6.21 -15.97
CA GLU A 59 -7.44 7.33 -16.01
C GLU A 59 -6.78 8.72 -15.86
N TYR A 60 -5.53 8.78 -15.38
CA TYR A 60 -4.87 10.02 -14.97
C TYR A 60 -3.57 10.33 -15.70
N PHE A 61 -3.02 9.39 -16.48
CA PHE A 61 -1.75 9.61 -17.14
C PHE A 61 -1.80 10.77 -18.16
N THR A 62 -0.69 11.42 -18.33
CA THR A 62 -0.55 12.59 -19.19
C THR A 62 0.45 12.32 -20.32
N PRO A 63 0.44 13.12 -21.41
CA PRO A 63 1.50 13.06 -22.42
C PRO A 63 2.91 13.23 -21.85
N ASP A 64 3.05 14.02 -20.78
CA ASP A 64 4.32 14.21 -20.08
C ASP A 64 4.80 12.91 -19.41
N THR A 65 3.90 12.15 -18.80
CA THR A 65 4.21 10.83 -18.23
C THR A 65 4.63 9.84 -19.30
N ALA A 66 3.96 9.85 -20.44
CA ALA A 66 4.34 9.03 -21.58
C ALA A 66 5.75 9.37 -22.09
N GLN A 67 6.07 10.66 -22.22
CA GLN A 67 7.39 11.11 -22.64
C GLN A 67 8.47 10.78 -21.59
N PHE A 68 8.16 10.96 -20.30
CA PHE A 68 9.07 10.63 -19.22
C PHE A 68 9.44 9.15 -19.23
N LEU A 69 8.48 8.23 -19.27
CA LEU A 69 8.74 6.80 -19.33
C LEU A 69 9.51 6.38 -20.56
N ARG A 70 9.12 6.93 -21.73
CA ARG A 70 9.82 6.67 -22.99
C ARG A 70 11.29 7.08 -22.90
N ALA A 71 11.58 8.27 -22.38
CA ALA A 71 12.94 8.78 -22.24
C ALA A 71 13.75 7.93 -21.24
N SER A 72 13.20 7.71 -20.05
CA SER A 72 13.88 6.95 -18.99
C SER A 72 14.27 5.53 -19.42
N PHE A 73 13.38 4.82 -20.11
CA PHE A 73 13.70 3.47 -20.58
C PHE A 73 14.55 3.44 -21.84
N ALA A 74 14.48 4.47 -22.70
CA ALA A 74 15.34 4.56 -23.88
C ALA A 74 16.82 4.79 -23.52
N GLU A 75 17.08 5.49 -22.40
CA GLU A 75 18.43 5.74 -21.89
C GLU A 75 19.10 4.48 -21.32
N LEU A 76 18.29 3.48 -20.90
CA LEU A 76 18.84 2.21 -20.43
C LEU A 76 19.46 1.41 -21.59
N ALA A 77 20.73 1.08 -21.48
CA ALA A 77 21.41 0.20 -22.45
C ALA A 77 21.07 -1.30 -22.26
N ARG A 78 19.88 -1.60 -21.73
CA ARG A 78 19.43 -2.94 -21.34
C ARG A 78 18.02 -3.20 -21.85
N PRO A 79 17.65 -4.46 -22.14
CA PRO A 79 16.26 -4.83 -22.42
C PRO A 79 15.36 -4.50 -21.26
N VAL A 80 14.19 -3.92 -21.56
CA VAL A 80 13.13 -3.62 -20.60
C VAL A 80 11.87 -4.36 -21.03
N PHE A 81 11.29 -5.15 -20.14
CA PHE A 81 10.08 -5.89 -20.37
C PHE A 81 8.96 -5.38 -19.48
N LEU A 82 7.85 -4.98 -20.09
CA LEU A 82 6.71 -4.39 -19.42
C LEU A 82 5.50 -5.30 -19.58
N VAL A 83 4.82 -5.62 -18.48
CA VAL A 83 3.49 -6.23 -18.51
C VAL A 83 2.48 -5.25 -17.93
N PRO A 84 1.37 -4.98 -18.62
CA PRO A 84 0.26 -4.21 -18.06
C PRO A 84 -0.43 -4.92 -16.90
N GLY A 85 -0.71 -4.18 -15.82
CA GLY A 85 -1.53 -4.63 -14.69
C GLY A 85 -2.99 -4.21 -14.81
N ASN A 86 -3.71 -4.21 -13.69
CA ASN A 86 -5.14 -3.86 -13.68
C ASN A 86 -5.40 -2.35 -13.61
N HIS A 87 -4.44 -1.53 -13.18
CA HIS A 87 -4.54 -0.08 -13.22
C HIS A 87 -4.08 0.52 -14.55
N ASP A 88 -3.26 -0.20 -15.30
CA ASP A 88 -2.67 0.25 -16.56
C ASP A 88 -2.89 -0.74 -17.72
N TRP A 89 -4.02 -1.43 -17.75
CA TRP A 89 -4.35 -2.51 -18.70
C TRP A 89 -4.10 -2.15 -20.17
N PHE A 90 -3.70 -3.14 -20.95
CA PHE A 90 -3.46 -2.96 -22.38
C PHE A 90 -4.75 -2.76 -23.17
N GLY A 91 -4.85 -1.66 -23.88
CA GLY A 91 -5.95 -1.32 -24.76
C GLY A 91 -5.56 -0.23 -25.76
N PRO A 92 -6.40 0.09 -26.75
CA PRO A 92 -6.09 1.07 -27.78
C PRO A 92 -5.77 2.47 -27.24
N ARG A 93 -6.27 2.82 -26.06
CA ARG A 93 -6.05 4.10 -25.39
C ARG A 93 -5.03 4.02 -24.27
N SER A 94 -4.43 2.87 -24.03
CA SER A 94 -3.37 2.75 -23.04
C SER A 94 -2.11 3.47 -23.47
N LEU A 95 -1.35 3.97 -22.52
CA LEU A 95 -0.02 4.55 -22.76
C LEU A 95 0.87 3.55 -23.55
N TYR A 96 0.77 2.27 -23.22
CA TYR A 96 1.51 1.20 -23.88
C TYR A 96 1.27 1.11 -25.40
N ALA A 97 0.06 1.42 -25.86
CA ALA A 97 -0.30 1.42 -27.28
C ALA A 97 0.00 2.74 -27.99
N GLN A 98 0.00 3.86 -27.25
CA GLN A 98 0.19 5.19 -27.81
C GLN A 98 1.66 5.59 -27.92
N VAL A 99 2.53 5.05 -27.08
CA VAL A 99 3.96 5.38 -27.08
C VAL A 99 4.70 4.56 -28.15
N GLN A 100 5.49 5.25 -28.94
CA GLN A 100 6.51 4.60 -29.77
C GLN A 100 7.73 4.32 -28.90
N TRP A 101 7.80 3.12 -28.36
CA TRP A 101 8.89 2.65 -27.51
C TRP A 101 10.20 2.52 -28.27
N SER A 102 11.32 2.69 -27.58
CA SER A 102 12.67 2.41 -28.09
C SER A 102 12.85 0.90 -28.33
N PRO A 103 13.80 0.49 -29.19
CA PRO A 103 13.97 -0.92 -29.56
C PRO A 103 14.31 -1.86 -28.40
N ASN A 104 14.84 -1.31 -27.29
CA ASN A 104 15.16 -2.09 -26.09
C ASN A 104 13.93 -2.34 -25.19
N VAL A 105 12.77 -1.72 -25.47
CA VAL A 105 11.54 -1.88 -24.66
C VAL A 105 10.56 -2.80 -25.34
N SER A 106 10.19 -3.88 -24.66
CA SER A 106 9.18 -4.85 -25.08
C SER A 106 7.97 -4.81 -24.17
N VAL A 107 6.78 -4.63 -24.72
CA VAL A 107 5.51 -4.65 -23.99
C VAL A 107 4.75 -5.92 -24.33
N PHE A 108 4.42 -6.73 -23.32
CA PHE A 108 3.50 -7.85 -23.51
C PHE A 108 2.07 -7.31 -23.68
N ARG A 109 1.30 -7.90 -24.61
CA ARG A 109 0.01 -7.34 -25.04
C ARG A 109 -1.14 -8.31 -24.97
N GLU A 110 -0.82 -9.59 -24.79
CA GLU A 110 -1.80 -10.67 -24.80
C GLU A 110 -2.20 -11.04 -23.35
N ASP A 111 -3.45 -11.45 -23.19
CA ASP A 111 -4.03 -11.96 -21.95
C ASP A 111 -3.67 -13.42 -21.66
N ARG A 112 -2.62 -13.91 -22.29
CA ARG A 112 -2.03 -15.24 -22.11
C ARG A 112 -0.52 -15.14 -22.15
N LEU A 113 0.16 -16.02 -21.48
CA LEU A 113 1.61 -16.05 -21.41
C LEU A 113 2.24 -16.24 -22.79
N GLN A 114 3.09 -15.29 -23.18
CA GLN A 114 3.85 -15.29 -24.43
C GLN A 114 5.35 -15.36 -24.12
N PRO A 115 6.11 -16.19 -24.83
CA PRO A 115 7.53 -16.36 -24.56
C PRO A 115 8.39 -15.29 -25.24
N VAL A 116 9.43 -14.88 -24.52
CA VAL A 116 10.57 -14.12 -25.05
C VAL A 116 11.85 -14.81 -24.53
N GLU A 117 12.79 -15.07 -25.41
CA GLU A 117 14.10 -15.59 -25.04
C GLU A 117 14.97 -14.48 -24.47
N LEU A 118 15.37 -14.59 -23.19
CA LEU A 118 16.28 -13.65 -22.55
C LEU A 118 17.75 -13.98 -22.83
N ALA A 119 18.07 -15.28 -22.88
CA ALA A 119 19.36 -15.85 -23.19
C ALA A 119 19.16 -17.30 -23.66
N GLU A 120 20.19 -17.94 -24.19
CA GLU A 120 20.16 -19.35 -24.56
C GLU A 120 19.71 -20.21 -23.37
N GLY A 121 18.62 -20.92 -23.53
CA GLY A 121 18.04 -21.77 -22.48
C GLY A 121 17.34 -21.03 -21.33
N LEU A 122 17.06 -19.72 -21.47
CA LEU A 122 16.31 -18.93 -20.50
C LEU A 122 15.17 -18.20 -21.18
N THR A 123 13.93 -18.58 -20.86
CA THR A 123 12.72 -17.98 -21.42
C THR A 123 11.95 -17.19 -20.36
N LEU A 124 11.52 -15.96 -20.73
CA LEU A 124 10.57 -15.15 -19.97
C LEU A 124 9.17 -15.24 -20.61
N TRP A 125 8.18 -15.61 -19.84
CA TRP A 125 6.78 -15.70 -20.22
C TRP A 125 6.01 -14.51 -19.65
N GLY A 126 5.49 -13.62 -20.48
CA GLY A 126 4.75 -12.45 -20.02
C GLY A 126 3.31 -12.46 -20.46
N ALA A 127 2.41 -11.93 -19.63
CA ALA A 127 0.99 -11.72 -19.93
C ALA A 127 0.52 -10.35 -19.46
N ALA A 128 -0.49 -9.79 -20.13
CA ALA A 128 -1.04 -8.47 -19.88
C ALA A 128 -2.49 -8.55 -19.41
N HIS A 129 -2.87 -7.68 -18.48
CA HIS A 129 -4.29 -7.36 -18.28
C HIS A 129 -4.83 -6.61 -19.50
N ARG A 130 -6.03 -6.99 -19.97
CA ARG A 130 -6.76 -6.35 -21.08
C ARG A 130 -7.97 -5.56 -20.60
N ALA A 131 -8.24 -5.62 -19.30
CA ALA A 131 -9.33 -4.93 -18.62
C ALA A 131 -8.93 -4.62 -17.18
N PRO A 132 -9.57 -3.63 -16.52
CA PRO A 132 -9.27 -3.26 -15.13
C PRO A 132 -9.74 -4.30 -14.10
N ALA A 133 -10.56 -5.25 -14.50
CA ALA A 133 -11.12 -6.28 -13.61
C ALA A 133 -11.45 -7.57 -14.37
N ASN A 134 -11.73 -8.63 -13.60
CA ASN A 134 -12.17 -9.93 -14.11
C ASN A 134 -11.17 -10.61 -15.07
N THR A 135 -9.88 -10.44 -14.82
CA THR A 135 -8.84 -11.18 -15.54
C THR A 135 -8.69 -12.57 -14.92
N ASP A 136 -8.85 -13.61 -15.74
CA ASP A 136 -8.68 -15.00 -15.35
C ASP A 136 -7.21 -15.29 -15.01
N GLY A 137 -6.97 -16.38 -14.25
CA GLY A 137 -5.61 -16.80 -13.88
C GLY A 137 -4.78 -17.22 -15.10
N PHE A 138 -3.67 -16.57 -15.33
CA PHE A 138 -2.77 -16.86 -16.47
C PHE A 138 -2.18 -18.27 -16.45
N LEU A 139 -2.14 -18.93 -15.28
CA LEU A 139 -1.58 -20.27 -15.12
C LEU A 139 -2.62 -21.41 -15.21
N GLU A 140 -3.91 -21.12 -15.34
CA GLU A 140 -4.97 -22.15 -15.28
C GLU A 140 -4.79 -23.26 -16.32
N ARG A 141 -4.43 -22.89 -17.55
CA ARG A 141 -4.26 -23.80 -18.68
C ARG A 141 -2.87 -23.74 -19.30
N PHE A 142 -1.96 -23.05 -18.62
CA PHE A 142 -0.60 -22.86 -19.11
C PHE A 142 0.28 -24.07 -18.75
N VAL A 143 1.08 -24.51 -19.71
CA VAL A 143 2.16 -25.49 -19.52
C VAL A 143 3.33 -25.02 -20.34
N VAL A 144 4.52 -25.02 -19.71
CA VAL A 144 5.77 -24.71 -20.40
C VAL A 144 6.04 -25.75 -21.49
N ASP A 145 6.28 -25.28 -22.70
CA ASP A 145 6.61 -26.10 -23.88
C ASP A 145 8.08 -25.95 -24.33
N ARG A 146 8.91 -25.31 -23.51
CA ARG A 146 10.33 -25.03 -23.81
C ARG A 146 11.25 -25.64 -22.76
N GLY A 147 12.40 -26.15 -23.22
CA GLY A 147 13.46 -26.62 -22.33
C GLY A 147 14.20 -25.46 -21.66
N GLY A 148 15.01 -25.79 -20.64
CA GLY A 148 15.80 -24.82 -19.90
C GLY A 148 15.03 -24.15 -18.76
N VAL A 149 15.47 -22.95 -18.37
CA VAL A 149 14.88 -22.16 -17.28
C VAL A 149 13.73 -21.31 -17.82
N ASN A 150 12.59 -21.40 -17.16
CA ASN A 150 11.37 -20.72 -17.54
C ASN A 150 10.87 -19.82 -16.41
N LEU A 151 10.87 -18.52 -16.62
CA LEU A 151 10.39 -17.50 -15.71
C LEU A 151 9.08 -16.92 -16.21
N ALA A 152 8.20 -16.48 -15.30
CA ALA A 152 7.02 -15.72 -15.70
C ALA A 152 7.06 -14.29 -15.15
N LEU A 153 6.45 -13.38 -15.89
CA LEU A 153 6.26 -11.98 -15.54
C LEU A 153 4.81 -11.60 -15.81
N PHE A 154 4.04 -11.30 -14.78
CA PHE A 154 2.67 -10.84 -14.93
C PHE A 154 2.19 -10.12 -13.66
N HIS A 155 1.02 -9.48 -13.75
CA HIS A 155 0.38 -8.85 -12.62
C HIS A 155 -0.78 -9.74 -12.13
N GLY A 156 -0.77 -10.16 -10.84
CA GLY A 156 -1.79 -11.10 -10.36
C GLY A 156 -1.69 -11.45 -8.89
N SER A 157 -2.76 -12.06 -8.38
CA SER A 157 -2.98 -12.36 -6.97
C SER A 157 -2.57 -13.79 -6.62
N GLU A 158 -1.52 -13.97 -5.84
CA GLU A 158 -1.14 -15.26 -5.28
C GLU A 158 -2.11 -15.67 -4.17
N GLN A 159 -2.66 -16.88 -4.24
CA GLN A 159 -3.80 -17.36 -3.43
C GLN A 159 -3.44 -18.44 -2.39
N SER A 160 -2.20 -18.91 -2.32
CA SER A 160 -1.81 -20.00 -1.38
C SER A 160 -1.90 -19.57 0.09
N GLY A 161 -1.88 -18.27 0.36
CA GLY A 161 -2.02 -17.68 1.70
C GLY A 161 -3.32 -16.92 1.87
N ILE A 162 -4.36 -17.54 2.42
CA ILE A 162 -5.71 -16.95 2.64
C ILE A 162 -5.70 -15.64 3.44
N ILE A 163 -4.64 -15.38 4.21
CA ILE A 163 -4.51 -14.23 5.13
C ILE A 163 -4.34 -12.89 4.38
N TRP A 164 -4.06 -12.91 3.08
CA TRP A 164 -3.61 -11.75 2.33
C TRP A 164 -4.64 -11.16 1.36
N GLN A 165 -5.82 -11.75 1.27
CA GLN A 165 -6.92 -11.13 0.53
C GLN A 165 -7.49 -9.99 1.38
N GLU A 166 -7.47 -8.79 0.84
CA GLU A 166 -8.29 -7.72 1.40
C GLU A 166 -9.75 -8.18 1.36
N ALA A 167 -10.37 -8.24 2.54
CA ALA A 167 -11.73 -8.74 2.67
C ALA A 167 -12.67 -8.03 1.68
N GLY A 168 -13.29 -8.79 0.78
CA GLY A 168 -14.26 -8.29 -0.19
C GLY A 168 -13.70 -7.88 -1.56
N LYS A 169 -12.40 -7.99 -1.83
CA LYS A 169 -11.84 -7.75 -3.17
C LYS A 169 -11.79 -9.05 -3.99
N VAL A 170 -12.18 -8.96 -5.25
CA VAL A 170 -12.04 -10.07 -6.22
C VAL A 170 -10.57 -10.16 -6.65
N PRO A 171 -9.95 -11.35 -6.62
CA PRO A 171 -8.58 -11.52 -7.07
C PRO A 171 -8.42 -11.17 -8.56
N HIS A 172 -7.33 -10.51 -8.91
CA HIS A 172 -6.93 -10.25 -10.30
C HIS A 172 -5.94 -11.32 -10.75
N ALA A 173 -6.19 -11.94 -11.92
CA ALA A 173 -5.35 -13.00 -12.48
C ALA A 173 -4.82 -13.98 -11.41
N PRO A 174 -5.70 -14.67 -10.66
CA PRO A 174 -5.32 -15.49 -9.51
C PRO A 174 -4.41 -16.65 -9.90
N PHE A 175 -3.45 -16.96 -9.05
CA PHE A 175 -2.59 -18.14 -9.18
C PHE A 175 -2.17 -18.70 -7.82
N THR A 176 -1.60 -19.90 -7.81
CA THR A 176 -1.04 -20.55 -6.63
C THR A 176 0.38 -21.02 -6.88
N GLU A 177 1.19 -21.18 -5.83
CA GLU A 177 2.54 -21.77 -5.94
C GLU A 177 2.51 -23.18 -6.52
N GLU A 178 1.47 -23.97 -6.23
CA GLU A 178 1.27 -25.29 -6.82
C GLU A 178 1.10 -25.22 -8.34
N GLN A 179 0.35 -24.24 -8.85
CA GLN A 179 0.21 -24.02 -10.29
C GLN A 179 1.54 -23.67 -10.94
N VAL A 180 2.36 -22.82 -10.31
CA VAL A 180 3.71 -22.47 -10.81
C VAL A 180 4.57 -23.71 -10.99
N SER A 181 4.66 -24.55 -9.98
CA SER A 181 5.41 -25.80 -10.03
C SER A 181 4.87 -26.77 -11.08
N ARG A 182 3.54 -26.96 -11.10
CA ARG A 182 2.88 -27.93 -12.00
C ARG A 182 2.99 -27.55 -13.48
N CYS A 183 2.98 -26.27 -13.82
CA CYS A 183 3.07 -25.85 -15.21
C CYS A 183 4.51 -25.82 -15.76
N GLY A 184 5.52 -26.08 -14.93
CA GLY A 184 6.92 -26.14 -15.33
C GLY A 184 7.68 -24.82 -15.30
N LEU A 185 7.15 -23.78 -14.65
CA LEU A 185 7.86 -22.53 -14.39
C LEU A 185 8.85 -22.71 -13.24
N ASN A 186 10.02 -22.09 -13.35
CA ASN A 186 11.00 -22.04 -12.28
C ASN A 186 10.70 -20.91 -11.28
N HIS A 187 10.14 -19.78 -11.74
CA HIS A 187 9.80 -18.66 -10.88
C HIS A 187 8.81 -17.70 -11.54
N VAL A 188 8.03 -17.00 -10.71
CA VAL A 188 7.11 -15.92 -11.12
C VAL A 188 7.55 -14.60 -10.49
N PHE A 189 7.76 -13.59 -11.30
CA PHE A 189 7.84 -12.19 -10.88
C PHE A 189 6.47 -11.56 -11.07
N ALA A 190 5.82 -11.17 -9.97
CA ALA A 190 4.46 -10.67 -9.98
C ALA A 190 4.35 -9.27 -9.38
N GLY A 191 3.41 -8.46 -9.86
CA GLY A 191 2.91 -7.24 -9.23
C GLY A 191 1.49 -7.44 -8.69
N HIS A 192 0.91 -6.42 -8.09
CA HIS A 192 -0.42 -6.31 -7.50
C HIS A 192 -0.40 -6.09 -5.98
N PHE A 193 0.46 -6.78 -5.26
CA PHE A 193 0.60 -6.55 -3.83
C PHE A 193 1.66 -5.48 -3.57
N HIS A 194 1.24 -4.34 -3.01
CA HIS A 194 2.14 -3.24 -2.66
C HIS A 194 3.12 -3.61 -1.56
N THR A 195 2.73 -4.52 -0.66
CA THR A 195 3.65 -5.04 0.35
C THR A 195 4.61 -6.04 -0.27
N PRO A 196 5.93 -5.83 -0.16
CA PRO A 196 6.93 -6.75 -0.70
C PRO A 196 6.80 -8.16 -0.11
N ARG A 197 6.86 -9.17 -0.98
CA ARG A 197 6.77 -10.59 -0.56
C ARG A 197 7.66 -11.48 -1.41
N SER A 198 8.07 -12.60 -0.83
CA SER A 198 8.78 -13.64 -1.55
C SER A 198 8.39 -15.00 -1.01
N GLY A 199 7.89 -15.86 -1.88
CA GLY A 199 7.71 -17.29 -1.66
C GLY A 199 8.82 -18.12 -2.29
N ASN A 200 8.66 -19.42 -2.30
CA ASN A 200 9.62 -20.30 -2.98
C ASN A 200 9.57 -20.14 -4.50
N TRP A 201 8.38 -19.91 -5.03
CA TRP A 201 8.09 -19.89 -6.47
C TRP A 201 7.68 -18.51 -7.00
N HIS A 202 7.63 -17.48 -6.16
CA HIS A 202 7.24 -16.16 -6.60
C HIS A 202 7.95 -15.03 -5.86
N THR A 203 7.95 -13.84 -6.48
CA THR A 203 8.45 -12.60 -5.89
C THR A 203 7.54 -11.45 -6.26
N TYR A 204 7.06 -10.72 -5.24
CA TYR A 204 6.45 -9.41 -5.36
C TYR A 204 7.47 -8.35 -4.90
N PRO A 205 7.91 -7.45 -5.79
CA PRO A 205 8.76 -6.31 -5.40
C PRO A 205 8.05 -5.40 -4.41
N GLY A 206 6.74 -5.28 -4.53
CA GLY A 206 5.92 -4.26 -3.91
C GLY A 206 6.07 -2.92 -4.64
N ASN A 207 5.32 -1.91 -4.19
CA ASN A 207 5.45 -0.57 -4.75
C ASN A 207 6.81 0.04 -4.33
N PRO A 208 7.51 0.72 -5.26
CA PRO A 208 8.84 1.27 -5.00
C PRO A 208 8.81 2.57 -4.18
N GLU A 209 7.67 3.24 -4.12
CA GLU A 209 7.42 4.47 -3.37
C GLU A 209 6.04 4.37 -2.71
N PRO A 210 5.87 4.68 -1.43
CA PRO A 210 4.58 4.57 -0.75
C PRO A 210 3.49 5.40 -1.42
N LEU A 211 2.29 4.83 -1.57
CA LEU A 211 1.10 5.50 -2.11
C LEU A 211 0.20 6.00 -1.00
N GLU A 212 0.19 5.32 0.13
CA GLU A 212 -0.68 5.65 1.25
C GLU A 212 -0.10 5.27 2.61
N PHE A 213 -0.78 5.73 3.66
CA PHE A 213 -0.46 5.32 5.04
C PHE A 213 -0.69 3.82 5.22
N GLY A 214 0.17 3.17 6.01
CA GLY A 214 0.15 1.72 6.20
C GLY A 214 1.14 0.96 5.33
N GLU A 215 1.64 1.58 4.29
CA GLU A 215 2.69 1.01 3.46
C GLU A 215 4.08 1.21 4.08
N THR A 216 4.25 0.66 5.27
CA THR A 216 5.48 0.74 6.07
C THR A 216 6.60 -0.15 5.53
N GLY A 217 7.82 0.05 6.04
CA GLY A 217 9.00 -0.75 5.72
C GLY A 217 9.72 -0.32 4.46
N GLU A 218 10.82 -1.02 4.17
CA GLU A 218 11.69 -0.68 3.05
C GLU A 218 11.00 -0.93 1.70
N ARG A 219 10.97 0.11 0.86
CA ARG A 219 10.37 0.11 -0.47
C ARG A 219 11.44 0.17 -1.55
N GLY A 220 11.20 -0.51 -2.67
CA GLY A 220 12.19 -0.50 -3.74
C GLY A 220 11.97 -1.53 -4.82
N ALA A 221 13.07 -1.91 -5.47
CA ALA A 221 13.13 -2.94 -6.49
C ALA A 221 13.81 -4.20 -5.94
N VAL A 222 13.78 -5.28 -6.71
CA VAL A 222 14.46 -6.54 -6.41
C VAL A 222 15.50 -6.82 -7.48
N ILE A 223 16.74 -7.04 -7.08
CA ILE A 223 17.76 -7.67 -7.92
C ILE A 223 17.60 -9.18 -7.78
N ALA A 224 17.32 -9.84 -8.88
CA ALA A 224 17.18 -11.29 -8.95
C ALA A 224 18.32 -11.90 -9.76
N THR A 225 19.07 -12.85 -9.18
CA THR A 225 20.09 -13.60 -9.88
C THR A 225 19.57 -14.99 -10.21
N VAL A 226 19.44 -15.29 -11.49
CA VAL A 226 18.90 -16.56 -12.01
C VAL A 226 20.06 -17.49 -12.38
N GLY A 227 20.15 -18.61 -11.68
CA GLY A 227 21.13 -19.67 -11.94
C GLY A 227 20.76 -20.53 -13.17
N ALA A 228 21.74 -21.25 -13.71
CA ALA A 228 21.52 -22.19 -14.83
C ALA A 228 20.59 -23.37 -14.48
N ASN A 229 20.40 -23.63 -13.21
CA ASN A 229 19.49 -24.65 -12.67
C ASN A 229 18.07 -24.11 -12.42
N GLY A 230 17.81 -22.80 -12.71
CA GLY A 230 16.54 -22.14 -12.47
C GLY A 230 16.34 -21.64 -11.03
N GLU A 231 17.34 -21.73 -10.16
CA GLU A 231 17.33 -21.16 -8.83
C GLU A 231 17.39 -19.62 -8.91
N VAL A 232 16.62 -18.92 -8.07
CA VAL A 232 16.50 -17.46 -8.08
C VAL A 232 16.90 -16.90 -6.70
N GLU A 233 18.07 -16.29 -6.65
CA GLU A 233 18.51 -15.49 -5.50
C GLU A 233 17.99 -14.06 -5.63
N ARG A 234 17.58 -13.46 -4.51
CA ARG A 234 16.88 -12.16 -4.49
C ARG A 234 17.46 -11.24 -3.44
N ARG A 235 17.65 -9.98 -3.81
CA ARG A 235 18.07 -8.91 -2.92
C ARG A 235 17.27 -7.66 -3.20
N ARG A 236 16.67 -7.07 -2.15
CA ARG A 236 15.98 -5.79 -2.26
C ARG A 236 16.97 -4.64 -2.36
N VAL A 237 16.59 -3.61 -3.12
CA VAL A 237 17.32 -2.35 -3.23
C VAL A 237 16.33 -1.22 -3.00
N ALA A 238 16.58 -0.41 -1.97
CA ALA A 238 15.78 0.76 -1.66
C ALA A 238 15.88 1.80 -2.77
N VAL A 239 14.73 2.37 -3.15
CA VAL A 239 14.64 3.48 -4.11
C VAL A 239 13.75 4.62 -3.62
N SER A 240 13.03 4.42 -2.51
CA SER A 240 12.23 5.44 -1.81
C SER A 240 13.07 6.21 -0.80
N ASP A 241 12.79 7.51 -0.64
CA ASP A 241 13.25 8.32 0.48
C ASP A 241 12.11 8.63 1.45
N THR A 242 10.91 8.12 1.20
CA THR A 242 9.75 8.40 2.05
C THR A 242 9.58 7.28 3.07
N ASP A 243 9.74 7.63 4.33
CA ASP A 243 9.37 6.76 5.44
C ASP A 243 7.86 6.82 5.68
N VAL A 244 7.27 5.69 6.06
CA VAL A 244 5.88 5.59 6.52
C VAL A 244 5.86 4.96 7.89
N HIS A 245 5.24 5.64 8.84
CA HIS A 245 5.14 5.19 10.22
C HIS A 245 3.69 5.05 10.65
N GLU A 246 3.40 3.98 11.37
CA GLU A 246 2.17 3.78 12.11
C GLU A 246 2.49 3.61 13.58
N LEU A 247 1.83 4.38 14.42
CA LEU A 247 2.06 4.31 15.86
C LEU A 247 0.77 4.48 16.64
N ASP A 248 0.73 3.83 17.79
CA ASP A 248 -0.31 3.99 18.78
C ASP A 248 0.14 4.98 19.83
N VAL A 249 -0.72 5.95 20.17
CA VAL A 249 -0.46 6.97 21.17
C VAL A 249 -1.42 6.78 22.34
N ASP A 250 -0.87 6.36 23.48
CA ASP A 250 -1.65 6.17 24.71
C ASP A 250 -1.89 7.52 25.40
N LEU A 251 -3.16 7.87 25.54
CA LEU A 251 -3.65 9.08 26.23
C LEU A 251 -4.16 8.82 27.63
N THR A 252 -3.95 7.62 28.19
CA THR A 252 -4.47 7.27 29.51
C THR A 252 -4.02 8.24 30.58
N GLY A 253 -4.97 8.77 31.35
CA GLY A 253 -4.76 9.71 32.44
C GLY A 253 -4.55 11.17 32.01
N ILE A 254 -4.64 11.49 30.73
CA ILE A 254 -4.57 12.87 30.24
C ILE A 254 -5.83 13.64 30.69
N SER A 255 -5.63 14.87 31.20
CA SER A 255 -6.69 15.67 31.79
C SER A 255 -7.05 16.94 31.00
N HIS A 256 -6.25 17.36 30.03
CA HIS A 256 -6.57 18.54 29.23
C HIS A 256 -5.95 18.48 27.80
N ALA A 257 -6.54 19.23 26.88
CA ALA A 257 -6.16 19.23 25.45
C ALA A 257 -4.68 19.57 25.18
N GLY A 258 -4.06 20.41 25.99
CA GLY A 258 -2.62 20.75 25.89
C GLY A 258 -1.72 19.55 26.12
N GLU A 259 -2.08 18.63 27.02
CA GLU A 259 -1.34 17.38 27.25
C GLU A 259 -1.51 16.40 26.09
N VAL A 260 -2.71 16.33 25.49
CA VAL A 260 -2.95 15.52 24.27
C VAL A 260 -1.99 15.96 23.18
N ARG A 261 -1.95 17.29 22.92
CA ARG A 261 -1.08 17.89 21.91
C ARG A 261 0.41 17.58 22.17
N ALA A 262 0.86 17.78 23.41
CA ALA A 262 2.23 17.49 23.82
C ALA A 262 2.57 15.99 23.67
N ARG A 263 1.64 15.10 24.01
CA ARG A 263 1.83 13.65 23.90
C ARG A 263 1.99 13.22 22.45
N VAL A 264 1.12 13.68 21.56
CA VAL A 264 1.23 13.38 20.10
C VAL A 264 2.52 13.95 19.55
N GLN A 265 2.87 15.22 19.88
CA GLN A 265 4.10 15.85 19.43
C GLN A 265 5.35 15.08 19.88
N ALA A 266 5.37 14.62 21.13
CA ALA A 266 6.48 13.81 21.65
C ALA A 266 6.58 12.44 20.96
N ALA A 267 5.44 11.82 20.66
CA ALA A 267 5.40 10.51 20.00
C ALA A 267 5.97 10.55 18.58
N VAL A 268 5.81 11.65 17.85
CA VAL A 268 6.28 11.80 16.47
C VAL A 268 7.61 12.57 16.36
N ALA A 269 8.20 12.98 17.48
CA ALA A 269 9.46 13.71 17.50
C ALA A 269 10.59 12.85 16.87
N GLY A 270 11.32 13.41 15.91
CA GLY A 270 12.43 12.73 15.25
C GLY A 270 12.02 11.76 14.14
N MET A 271 10.72 11.62 13.84
CA MET A 271 10.25 10.91 12.66
C MET A 271 10.34 11.80 11.41
N SER A 272 10.29 11.18 10.24
CA SER A 272 10.23 11.85 8.93
C SER A 272 9.16 11.19 8.05
N GLY A 273 8.78 11.82 6.95
CA GLY A 273 7.85 11.23 5.97
C GLY A 273 6.39 11.30 6.38
N LEU A 274 5.67 10.21 6.20
CA LEU A 274 4.22 10.08 6.44
C LEU A 274 3.99 9.35 7.77
N VAL A 275 3.22 9.96 8.67
CA VAL A 275 2.92 9.37 9.98
C VAL A 275 1.42 9.24 10.19
N ARG A 276 0.95 8.05 10.55
CA ARG A 276 -0.40 7.82 11.06
C ARG A 276 -0.32 7.49 12.55
N ALA A 277 -0.93 8.35 13.38
CA ALA A 277 -1.02 8.17 14.82
C ALA A 277 -2.45 7.77 15.20
N THR A 278 -2.60 6.65 15.90
CA THR A 278 -3.88 6.17 16.43
C THR A 278 -3.94 6.43 17.93
N LEU A 279 -4.91 7.24 18.36
CA LEU A 279 -5.10 7.60 19.76
C LEU A 279 -5.91 6.52 20.47
N HIS A 280 -5.44 6.07 21.61
CA HIS A 280 -6.14 5.09 22.45
C HIS A 280 -5.99 5.41 23.94
N GLY A 281 -6.68 4.65 24.80
CA GLY A 281 -6.59 4.80 26.24
C GLY A 281 -7.83 5.40 26.87
N GLU A 282 -7.73 5.80 28.13
CA GLU A 282 -8.82 6.36 28.91
C GLU A 282 -8.44 7.76 29.41
N VAL A 283 -9.14 8.79 28.89
CA VAL A 283 -8.88 10.19 29.21
C VAL A 283 -9.84 10.73 30.25
N ASP A 284 -9.41 11.76 30.99
CA ASP A 284 -10.29 12.48 31.90
C ASP A 284 -11.45 13.15 31.14
N PRO A 285 -12.66 13.25 31.74
CA PRO A 285 -13.80 13.92 31.11
C PRO A 285 -13.55 15.36 30.68
N SER A 286 -12.62 16.07 31.33
CA SER A 286 -12.22 17.44 30.97
C SER A 286 -11.24 17.50 29.79
N ALA A 287 -10.64 16.38 29.39
CA ALA A 287 -9.81 16.31 28.20
C ALA A 287 -10.67 16.41 26.94
N ASP A 288 -10.51 17.52 26.20
CA ASP A 288 -11.12 17.73 24.90
C ASP A 288 -10.17 17.22 23.81
N VAL A 289 -10.48 16.07 23.20
CA VAL A 289 -9.64 15.43 22.20
C VAL A 289 -10.25 15.70 20.82
N ARG A 290 -9.72 16.72 20.13
CA ARG A 290 -10.13 17.07 18.76
C ARG A 290 -9.00 16.77 17.78
N VAL A 291 -9.25 15.86 16.85
CA VAL A 291 -8.28 15.51 15.82
C VAL A 291 -7.86 16.72 14.97
N THR A 292 -8.79 17.67 14.74
CA THR A 292 -8.52 18.91 14.01
C THR A 292 -7.43 19.76 14.65
N ASP A 293 -7.31 19.74 15.99
CA ASP A 293 -6.35 20.54 16.74
C ASP A 293 -4.93 19.90 16.79
N LEU A 294 -4.83 18.72 16.19
CA LEU A 294 -3.58 17.94 16.17
C LEU A 294 -2.91 17.94 14.78
N GLN A 295 -3.52 18.53 13.76
CA GLN A 295 -2.99 18.49 12.39
C GLN A 295 -1.67 19.26 12.21
N ASP A 296 -1.42 20.28 13.04
CA ASP A 296 -0.26 21.16 12.95
C ASP A 296 0.82 20.87 14.01
N VAL A 297 0.69 19.79 14.80
CA VAL A 297 1.64 19.48 15.89
C VAL A 297 3.02 19.05 15.40
N ALA A 298 3.15 18.64 14.15
CA ALA A 298 4.40 18.11 13.58
C ALA A 298 4.68 18.68 12.17
N PRO A 299 4.96 19.99 12.03
CA PRO A 299 5.17 20.63 10.73
C PRO A 299 6.44 20.16 10.00
N HIS A 300 7.28 19.38 10.64
CA HIS A 300 8.48 18.79 10.06
C HIS A 300 8.19 17.52 9.25
N LEU A 301 7.01 16.90 9.45
CA LEU A 301 6.58 15.73 8.70
C LEU A 301 6.04 16.12 7.32
N GLU A 302 6.09 15.20 6.36
CA GLU A 302 5.36 15.39 5.10
C GLU A 302 3.85 15.43 5.31
N ALA A 303 3.35 14.50 6.12
CA ALA A 303 1.97 14.50 6.59
C ALA A 303 1.84 13.77 7.92
N LEU A 304 0.93 14.27 8.76
CA LEU A 304 0.45 13.60 9.94
C LEU A 304 -1.06 13.35 9.81
N VAL A 305 -1.47 12.09 9.95
CA VAL A 305 -2.87 11.72 10.09
C VAL A 305 -3.09 11.19 11.47
N VAL A 306 -3.98 11.84 12.22
CA VAL A 306 -4.39 11.39 13.55
C VAL A 306 -5.76 10.72 13.45
N ARG A 307 -5.91 9.54 14.04
CA ARG A 307 -7.17 8.80 14.11
C ARG A 307 -7.50 8.50 15.57
N ILE A 308 -8.78 8.46 15.90
CA ILE A 308 -9.26 7.94 17.16
C ILE A 308 -9.44 6.44 16.98
N GLY A 309 -8.77 5.66 17.82
CA GLY A 309 -8.95 4.22 17.95
C GLY A 309 -9.83 3.89 19.18
N ALA A 310 -9.36 3.01 20.05
CA ALA A 310 -10.05 2.64 21.28
C ALA A 310 -9.83 3.72 22.36
N LEU A 311 -10.46 4.89 22.21
CA LEU A 311 -10.40 6.00 23.15
C LEU A 311 -11.69 6.04 24.00
N SER A 312 -11.57 6.01 25.32
CA SER A 312 -12.68 6.06 26.26
C SER A 312 -12.51 7.22 27.24
N VAL A 313 -13.59 7.55 27.95
CA VAL A 313 -13.59 8.60 28.98
C VAL A 313 -13.72 7.97 30.36
N ALA A 314 -12.84 8.37 31.28
CA ALA A 314 -12.76 7.90 32.65
C ALA A 314 -13.74 8.64 33.57
N TYR A 315 -15.04 8.41 33.39
CA TYR A 315 -16.03 8.92 34.34
C TYR A 315 -16.06 8.04 35.62
N ASP A 316 -15.91 8.67 36.75
CA ASP A 316 -16.24 8.01 38.04
C ASP A 316 -17.75 8.00 38.24
N PHE A 317 -18.42 7.02 37.64
CA PHE A 317 -19.87 6.88 37.72
C PHE A 317 -20.37 6.69 39.18
N ALA A 318 -19.55 6.10 40.03
CA ALA A 318 -19.95 5.88 41.43
C ALA A 318 -20.03 7.21 42.18
N SER A 319 -18.98 8.02 42.10
CA SER A 319 -18.96 9.37 42.69
C SER A 319 -20.03 10.28 42.09
N LEU A 320 -20.18 10.27 40.75
CA LEU A 320 -21.19 11.07 40.08
C LEU A 320 -22.63 10.67 40.42
N ALA A 321 -22.90 9.41 40.72
CA ALA A 321 -24.21 8.93 41.14
C ALA A 321 -24.63 9.47 42.53
N GLU A 322 -23.70 9.91 43.34
CA GLU A 322 -23.99 10.53 44.67
C GLU A 322 -24.45 11.98 44.56
N GLU A 323 -24.22 12.61 43.43
CA GLU A 323 -24.63 13.99 43.21
C GLU A 323 -26.15 14.17 43.24
N GLN A 324 -26.61 15.22 43.93
CA GLN A 324 -28.03 15.61 43.97
C GLN A 324 -28.36 16.53 42.76
N THR A 325 -28.01 16.08 41.56
CA THR A 325 -28.14 16.82 40.29
C THR A 325 -28.91 15.96 39.27
N VAL A 326 -29.31 16.59 38.14
CA VAL A 326 -29.87 15.85 36.98
C VAL A 326 -28.89 14.80 36.48
N ARG A 327 -27.61 15.12 36.49
CA ARG A 327 -26.53 14.22 36.11
C ARG A 327 -26.44 12.98 36.98
N GLY A 328 -26.44 13.18 38.30
CA GLY A 328 -26.46 12.06 39.28
C GLY A 328 -27.73 11.21 39.18
N GLN A 329 -28.92 11.82 38.98
CA GLN A 329 -30.15 11.08 38.77
C GLN A 329 -30.10 10.23 37.48
N PHE A 330 -29.63 10.81 36.38
CA PHE A 330 -29.45 10.11 35.10
C PHE A 330 -28.57 8.86 35.26
N ILE A 331 -27.45 8.98 35.98
CA ILE A 331 -26.54 7.84 36.22
C ILE A 331 -27.25 6.77 37.05
N ARG A 332 -27.91 7.13 38.14
CA ARG A 332 -28.65 6.16 38.97
C ARG A 332 -29.71 5.39 38.18
N ASP A 333 -30.45 6.10 37.29
CA ASP A 333 -31.50 5.48 36.49
C ASP A 333 -30.92 4.49 35.47
N VAL A 334 -29.86 4.86 34.79
CA VAL A 334 -29.17 3.99 33.79
C VAL A 334 -28.49 2.80 34.47
N MET A 335 -27.87 3.00 35.64
CA MET A 335 -27.22 1.93 36.38
C MET A 335 -28.23 0.92 36.95
N ALA A 336 -29.44 1.36 37.28
CA ALA A 336 -30.51 0.51 37.80
C ALA A 336 -31.25 -0.27 36.70
N ASP A 337 -31.06 0.06 35.41
CA ASP A 337 -31.75 -0.63 34.33
C ASP A 337 -31.15 -2.02 34.10
N ALA A 338 -31.91 -3.04 34.47
CA ALA A 338 -31.52 -4.46 34.36
C ALA A 338 -31.57 -4.97 32.90
N LEU A 339 -32.13 -4.24 31.94
CA LEU A 339 -32.23 -4.63 30.54
C LEU A 339 -30.98 -4.27 29.74
N LEU A 340 -30.09 -3.43 30.30
CA LEU A 340 -28.87 -2.99 29.66
C LEU A 340 -27.70 -3.94 30.00
N ASP A 341 -27.05 -4.45 28.96
CA ASP A 341 -25.72 -5.06 29.08
C ASP A 341 -24.65 -4.00 29.41
N GLU A 342 -23.53 -4.43 29.94
CA GLU A 342 -22.45 -3.50 30.37
C GLU A 342 -21.92 -2.58 29.25
N PRO A 343 -21.68 -3.03 28.03
CA PRO A 343 -21.24 -2.15 26.93
C PRO A 343 -22.27 -1.08 26.57
N LYS A 344 -23.56 -1.42 26.50
CA LYS A 344 -24.64 -0.47 26.23
C LYS A 344 -24.81 0.52 27.34
N ARG A 345 -24.80 0.04 28.63
CA ARG A 345 -24.86 0.89 29.79
C ARG A 345 -23.77 1.93 29.79
N ARG A 346 -22.51 1.53 29.60
CA ARG A 346 -21.38 2.43 29.54
C ARG A 346 -21.54 3.47 28.39
N ARG A 347 -21.98 3.03 27.22
CA ARG A 347 -22.24 3.92 26.07
C ARG A 347 -23.30 4.98 26.41
N ILE A 348 -24.43 4.57 26.96
CA ILE A 348 -25.51 5.49 27.35
C ILE A 348 -25.03 6.49 28.41
N LEU A 349 -24.29 6.03 29.41
CA LEU A 349 -23.75 6.89 30.48
C LEU A 349 -22.78 7.95 29.87
N VAL A 350 -21.82 7.54 29.09
CA VAL A 350 -20.84 8.45 28.51
C VAL A 350 -21.51 9.45 27.56
N THR A 351 -22.39 8.99 26.67
CA THR A 351 -23.13 9.84 25.72
C THR A 351 -24.01 10.85 26.45
N GLY A 352 -24.76 10.39 27.43
CA GLY A 352 -25.67 11.25 28.22
C GLY A 352 -24.92 12.28 29.07
N LEU A 353 -23.80 11.91 29.68
CA LEU A 353 -22.94 12.84 30.41
C LEU A 353 -22.35 13.92 29.50
N ARG A 354 -21.83 13.56 28.36
CA ARG A 354 -21.35 14.53 27.35
C ARG A 354 -22.45 15.49 26.90
N ALA A 355 -23.66 14.97 26.67
CA ALA A 355 -24.79 15.83 26.32
C ALA A 355 -25.16 16.81 27.46
N LEU A 356 -25.16 16.33 28.73
CA LEU A 356 -25.41 17.17 29.89
C LEU A 356 -24.30 18.22 30.11
N ASP A 357 -23.08 17.92 29.75
CA ASP A 357 -21.94 18.85 29.79
C ASP A 357 -21.93 19.85 28.61
N GLY A 358 -22.94 19.84 27.75
CA GLY A 358 -23.06 20.73 26.59
C GLY A 358 -22.22 20.34 25.37
N ARG A 359 -21.69 19.12 25.36
CA ARG A 359 -20.83 18.55 24.29
C ARG A 359 -21.62 17.71 23.30
N GLY A 360 -22.81 18.14 22.93
CA GLY A 360 -23.70 17.41 22.03
C GLY A 360 -23.18 17.27 20.59
N ASP A 361 -22.27 18.12 20.17
CA ASP A 361 -21.60 18.12 18.88
C ASP A 361 -20.46 17.07 18.78
N GLU A 362 -20.04 16.52 19.89
CA GLU A 362 -18.99 15.48 19.97
C GLU A 362 -19.56 14.05 20.12
N LEU A 363 -20.87 13.91 19.93
CA LEU A 363 -21.56 12.63 20.09
C LEU A 363 -21.37 11.76 18.83
N GLU A 364 -20.21 11.16 18.67
CA GLU A 364 -20.07 10.02 17.75
C GLU A 364 -20.67 8.76 18.44
N VAL A 365 -21.82 8.36 17.95
CA VAL A 365 -22.46 7.10 18.35
C VAL A 365 -21.91 5.99 17.45
N HIS A 366 -20.87 5.32 17.85
CA HIS A 366 -20.35 4.12 17.20
C HIS A 366 -20.87 2.84 17.86
#